data_7a4bf80f52d76b3e7525c194acb85f78
#
_entry.id   7a4bf80f52d76b3e7525c194acb85f78
#
_cell.length_a   1.000
_cell.length_b   1.000
_cell.length_c   1.000
_cell.angle_alpha   90.00
_cell.angle_beta   90.00
_cell.angle_gamma   90.00
#
_symmetry.space_group_name_H-M   'P 1'
#
loop_
_entity.id
_entity.type
_entity.pdbx_description
1 polymer ?
#
loop_
_entity_poly.entity_id
_entity_poly.type
_entity_poly.pdbx_seq_one_letter_code
_entity_poly.pdbx_strand_id
1 'polypeptide(L)'
;MIGHKRIPSREGGVEIVVDELSTRLVKLGCRVDAYNRYGYHVSGKEFDEKRDKYYNGVRIYTIPTPSSSSLNAIVYSFLATIRALFGGYDVIHFHAEGPCTMLWIPKMFGIRVVATIHGLDWQRAKWGNLATRVLKTGEKIAVRCADEIIVLSEGMQEYFKKEYGRDTSYIPNGISRPEKKEIHLIG
;
A
#
# COMPACT_ATOMS: atom_id res chain seq x y z
N MET A 1 0.11 -7.07 2.97
CA MET A 1 0.00 -5.70 2.43
C MET A 1 1.25 -5.33 1.65
N ILE A 2 1.07 -4.84 0.42
CA ILE A 2 2.16 -4.51 -0.53
C ILE A 2 1.91 -3.11 -1.09
N GLY A 3 2.97 -2.26 -1.24
CA GLY A 3 2.88 -1.00 -1.96
C GLY A 3 3.38 0.22 -1.20
N HIS A 4 3.41 0.16 0.11
CA HIS A 4 4.01 1.19 0.96
C HIS A 4 5.54 1.10 0.94
N LYS A 5 6.20 2.14 1.41
CA LYS A 5 7.65 2.10 1.58
C LYS A 5 8.00 1.29 2.82
N ARG A 6 7.41 1.68 3.96
CA ARG A 6 7.74 1.13 5.27
C ARG A 6 6.66 1.40 6.31
N ILE A 7 6.47 0.47 7.24
CA ILE A 7 5.77 0.67 8.50
C ILE A 7 6.64 0.13 9.65
N PRO A 8 6.65 0.77 10.86
CA PRO A 8 5.98 2.04 11.14
C PRO A 8 6.61 3.22 10.40
N SER A 9 5.80 4.14 9.91
CA SER A 9 6.26 5.40 9.33
C SER A 9 5.13 6.43 9.28
N ARG A 10 5.47 7.70 9.46
CA ARG A 10 4.56 8.84 9.33
C ARG A 10 4.95 9.78 8.19
N GLU A 11 5.88 9.36 7.33
CA GLU A 11 6.44 10.21 6.27
C GLU A 11 5.55 10.34 5.02
N GLY A 12 4.57 9.48 4.86
CA GLY A 12 3.68 9.50 3.69
C GLY A 12 2.27 9.03 3.99
N GLY A 13 1.32 9.52 3.20
CA GLY A 13 -0.09 9.16 3.37
C GLY A 13 -0.36 7.67 3.23
N VAL A 14 0.30 7.00 2.28
CA VAL A 14 0.17 5.55 2.07
C VAL A 14 0.69 4.78 3.28
N GLU A 15 1.84 5.19 3.82
CA GLU A 15 2.48 4.58 4.99
C GLU A 15 1.57 4.68 6.21
N ILE A 16 0.99 5.86 6.45
CA ILE A 16 0.04 6.08 7.56
C ILE A 16 -1.19 5.18 7.41
N VAL A 17 -1.75 5.10 6.21
CA VAL A 17 -2.93 4.25 5.96
C VAL A 17 -2.61 2.77 6.18
N VAL A 18 -1.48 2.29 5.67
CA VAL A 18 -1.08 0.89 5.83
C VAL A 18 -0.79 0.56 7.30
N ASP A 19 -0.12 1.45 8.03
CA ASP A 19 0.14 1.30 9.46
C ASP A 19 -1.17 1.20 10.26
N GLU A 20 -2.05 2.18 10.12
CA GLU A 20 -3.34 2.22 10.84
C GLU A 20 -4.26 1.05 10.46
N LEU A 21 -4.33 0.70 9.18
CA LEU A 21 -5.16 -0.39 8.71
C LEU A 21 -4.64 -1.74 9.19
N SER A 22 -3.33 -2.01 9.02
CA SER A 22 -2.74 -3.28 9.39
C SER A 22 -2.84 -3.56 10.89
N THR A 23 -2.56 -2.56 11.72
CA THR A 23 -2.63 -2.69 13.19
C THR A 23 -4.07 -2.84 13.68
N ARG A 24 -5.05 -2.20 13.04
CA ARG A 24 -6.47 -2.38 13.36
C ARG A 24 -7.00 -3.75 12.95
N LEU A 25 -6.60 -4.25 11.78
CA LEU A 25 -6.96 -5.60 11.34
C LEU A 25 -6.40 -6.67 12.29
N VAL A 26 -5.19 -6.48 12.83
CA VAL A 26 -4.65 -7.38 13.88
C VAL A 26 -5.53 -7.34 15.14
N LYS A 27 -5.97 -6.17 15.57
CA LYS A 27 -6.90 -6.04 16.72
C LYS A 27 -8.25 -6.72 16.48
N LEU A 28 -8.66 -6.85 15.23
CA LEU A 28 -9.87 -7.57 14.82
C LEU A 28 -9.64 -9.09 14.64
N GLY A 29 -8.45 -9.59 14.98
CA GLY A 29 -8.13 -11.03 14.93
C GLY A 29 -7.54 -11.49 13.60
N CYS A 30 -7.27 -10.59 12.65
CA CYS A 30 -6.63 -10.96 11.39
C CYS A 30 -5.12 -11.18 11.58
N ARG A 31 -4.56 -12.17 10.90
CA ARG A 31 -3.11 -12.27 10.71
C ARG A 31 -2.71 -11.34 9.56
N VAL A 32 -1.87 -10.35 9.85
CA VAL A 32 -1.45 -9.37 8.86
C VAL A 32 0.07 -9.38 8.70
N ASP A 33 0.50 -9.51 7.45
CA ASP A 33 1.88 -9.40 7.04
C ASP A 33 2.06 -8.17 6.15
N ALA A 34 3.08 -7.36 6.43
CA ALA A 34 3.42 -6.17 5.65
C ALA A 34 4.81 -6.30 5.04
N TYR A 35 4.94 -5.88 3.78
CA TYR A 35 6.17 -5.99 3.01
C TYR A 35 6.84 -4.61 2.89
N ASN A 36 7.85 -4.36 3.74
CA ASN A 36 8.62 -3.12 3.72
C ASN A 36 9.70 -3.15 2.64
N ARG A 37 10.04 -2.00 2.07
CA ARG A 37 11.22 -1.84 1.22
C ARG A 37 12.48 -1.74 2.07
N TYR A 38 13.56 -2.35 1.61
CA TYR A 38 14.87 -2.25 2.23
C TYR A 38 15.74 -1.20 1.53
N GLY A 39 16.51 -0.46 2.32
CA GLY A 39 17.55 0.44 1.85
C GLY A 39 17.44 1.83 2.47
N TYR A 40 18.59 2.39 2.90
CA TYR A 40 18.68 3.73 3.52
C TYR A 40 18.12 4.86 2.61
N HIS A 41 18.15 4.64 1.30
CA HIS A 41 17.56 5.56 0.31
C HIS A 41 16.04 5.60 0.34
N VAL A 42 15.40 4.70 1.09
CA VAL A 42 13.93 4.65 1.22
C VAL A 42 13.45 5.48 2.40
N SER A 43 14.15 5.41 3.55
CA SER A 43 13.67 5.99 4.81
C SER A 43 14.81 6.49 5.73
N GLY A 44 16.05 6.59 5.22
CA GLY A 44 17.22 6.97 6.02
C GLY A 44 17.87 5.81 6.77
N LYS A 45 19.11 6.05 7.25
CA LYS A 45 19.94 5.02 7.90
C LYS A 45 19.36 4.49 9.20
N GLU A 46 18.72 5.34 9.98
CA GLU A 46 18.17 5.00 11.31
C GLU A 46 17.18 3.84 11.27
N PHE A 47 16.52 3.67 10.15
CA PHE A 47 15.51 2.64 9.97
C PHE A 47 16.05 1.32 9.43
N ASP A 48 17.24 1.31 8.85
CA ASP A 48 17.87 0.07 8.36
C ASP A 48 18.52 -0.75 9.48
N GLU A 49 18.86 -0.11 10.59
CA GLU A 49 19.47 -0.76 11.76
C GLU A 49 18.44 -1.55 12.57
N LYS A 50 17.18 -1.08 12.66
CA LYS A 50 16.10 -1.76 13.36
C LYS A 50 15.22 -2.56 12.39
N ARG A 51 15.56 -3.83 12.19
CA ARG A 51 14.75 -4.78 11.44
C ARG A 51 13.80 -5.52 12.38
N ASP A 52 12.82 -4.82 12.88
CA ASP A 52 11.79 -5.47 13.70
C ASP A 52 11.00 -6.43 12.81
N LYS A 53 10.92 -7.69 13.25
CA LYS A 53 10.11 -8.72 12.58
C LYS A 53 8.63 -8.55 12.83
N TYR A 54 8.27 -7.81 13.88
CA TYR A 54 6.89 -7.54 14.27
C TYR A 54 6.73 -6.10 14.73
N TYR A 55 5.60 -5.52 14.39
CA TYR A 55 5.18 -4.20 14.84
C TYR A 55 3.69 -4.23 15.17
N ASN A 56 3.31 -3.99 16.43
CA ASN A 56 1.92 -4.01 16.90
C ASN A 56 1.13 -5.25 16.42
N GLY A 57 1.76 -6.43 16.44
CA GLY A 57 1.19 -7.69 15.97
C GLY A 57 1.24 -7.91 14.46
N VAL A 58 1.60 -6.90 13.67
CA VAL A 58 1.85 -7.03 12.23
C VAL A 58 3.22 -7.64 12.01
N ARG A 59 3.30 -8.72 11.23
CA ARG A 59 4.58 -9.31 10.83
C ARG A 59 5.18 -8.53 9.68
N ILE A 60 6.46 -8.17 9.80
CA ILE A 60 7.17 -7.36 8.82
C ILE A 60 8.13 -8.23 8.00
N TYR A 61 7.98 -8.19 6.70
CA TYR A 61 8.95 -8.69 5.73
C TYR A 61 9.68 -7.54 5.08
N THR A 62 11.00 -7.59 5.09
CA THR A 62 11.85 -6.59 4.43
C THR A 62 12.31 -7.11 3.10
N ILE A 63 11.97 -6.42 2.02
CA ILE A 63 12.28 -6.79 0.65
C ILE A 63 13.46 -5.96 0.15
N PRO A 64 14.56 -6.59 -0.28
CA PRO A 64 15.70 -5.88 -0.82
C PRO A 64 15.32 -5.14 -2.11
N THR A 65 15.78 -3.91 -2.23
CA THR A 65 15.50 -3.05 -3.38
C THR A 65 16.78 -2.38 -3.88
N PRO A 66 16.93 -2.17 -5.20
CA PRO A 66 18.05 -1.42 -5.74
C PRO A 66 17.98 0.05 -5.33
N SER A 67 19.13 0.73 -5.28
CA SER A 67 19.23 2.15 -4.94
C SER A 67 18.66 3.10 -6.02
N SER A 68 18.43 2.61 -7.23
CA SER A 68 17.81 3.38 -8.31
C SER A 68 16.35 3.70 -8.01
N SER A 69 15.99 4.97 -7.99
CA SER A 69 14.63 5.43 -7.65
C SER A 69 13.54 4.88 -8.58
N SER A 70 13.83 4.73 -9.88
CA SER A 70 12.87 4.22 -10.86
C SER A 70 12.69 2.70 -10.79
N LEU A 71 13.78 1.95 -10.54
CA LEU A 71 13.72 0.48 -10.46
C LEU A 71 13.28 -0.01 -9.09
N ASN A 72 13.51 0.78 -8.05
CA ASN A 72 13.18 0.43 -6.67
C ASN A 72 11.72 -0.05 -6.52
N ALA A 73 10.77 0.76 -6.99
CA ALA A 73 9.35 0.46 -6.83
C ALA A 73 8.93 -0.79 -7.63
N ILE A 74 9.46 -0.98 -8.83
CA ILE A 74 9.11 -2.11 -9.70
C ILE A 74 9.68 -3.41 -9.13
N VAL A 75 10.98 -3.42 -8.80
CA VAL A 75 11.65 -4.59 -8.23
C VAL A 75 11.04 -4.98 -6.89
N TYR A 76 10.77 -3.99 -6.03
CA TYR A 76 10.06 -4.24 -4.78
C TYR A 76 8.70 -4.89 -5.02
N SER A 77 7.87 -4.31 -5.89
CA SER A 77 6.53 -4.81 -6.14
C SER A 77 6.55 -6.25 -6.65
N PHE A 78 7.48 -6.56 -7.54
CA PHE A 78 7.66 -7.92 -8.06
C PHE A 78 8.09 -8.90 -6.96
N LEU A 79 9.19 -8.62 -6.25
CA LEU A 79 9.72 -9.52 -5.24
C LEU A 79 8.76 -9.70 -4.05
N ALA A 80 8.10 -8.64 -3.61
CA ALA A 80 7.08 -8.70 -2.56
C ALA A 80 5.90 -9.59 -3.00
N THR A 81 5.44 -9.43 -4.25
CA THR A 81 4.35 -10.22 -4.80
C THR A 81 4.73 -11.70 -4.89
N ILE A 82 5.90 -12.03 -5.47
CA ILE A 82 6.36 -13.42 -5.55
C ILE A 82 6.47 -14.04 -4.15
N ARG A 83 7.06 -13.33 -3.19
CA ARG A 83 7.15 -13.85 -1.82
C ARG A 83 5.77 -14.05 -1.19
N ALA A 84 4.82 -13.17 -1.48
CA ALA A 84 3.46 -13.27 -0.94
C ALA A 84 2.70 -14.50 -1.46
N LEU A 85 3.00 -15.01 -2.66
CA LEU A 85 2.37 -16.23 -3.18
C LEU A 85 2.57 -17.44 -2.25
N PHE A 86 3.69 -17.48 -1.54
CA PHE A 86 4.04 -18.57 -0.62
C PHE A 86 3.64 -18.30 0.83
N GLY A 87 2.91 -17.22 1.09
CA GLY A 87 2.52 -16.82 2.44
C GLY A 87 1.24 -17.49 2.96
N GLY A 88 0.49 -18.19 2.10
CA GLY A 88 -0.80 -18.80 2.45
C GLY A 88 -1.85 -17.75 2.87
N TYR A 89 -1.98 -16.68 2.10
CA TYR A 89 -2.90 -15.59 2.36
C TYR A 89 -4.26 -15.82 1.71
N ASP A 90 -5.31 -15.48 2.44
CA ASP A 90 -6.67 -15.40 1.90
C ASP A 90 -6.84 -14.19 0.99
N VAL A 91 -6.13 -13.09 1.31
CA VAL A 91 -6.19 -11.82 0.57
C VAL A 91 -4.80 -11.19 0.47
N ILE A 92 -4.44 -10.69 -0.71
CA ILE A 92 -3.29 -9.81 -0.91
C ILE A 92 -3.81 -8.41 -1.25
N HIS A 93 -3.43 -7.42 -0.41
CA HIS A 93 -3.87 -6.06 -0.55
C HIS A 93 -2.73 -5.19 -1.10
N PHE A 94 -2.97 -4.60 -2.28
CA PHE A 94 -2.05 -3.69 -2.95
C PHE A 94 -2.44 -2.24 -2.68
N HIS A 95 -1.44 -1.40 -2.41
CA HIS A 95 -1.62 0.03 -2.19
C HIS A 95 -0.89 0.82 -3.27
N ALA A 96 -1.58 1.80 -3.87
CA ALA A 96 -1.16 2.63 -4.99
C ALA A 96 -1.08 1.91 -6.35
N GLU A 97 -1.11 2.69 -7.44
CA GLU A 97 -1.18 2.20 -8.82
C GLU A 97 0.08 1.44 -9.25
N GLY A 98 1.26 1.91 -8.82
CA GLY A 98 2.53 1.29 -9.21
C GLY A 98 2.61 -0.20 -8.87
N PRO A 99 2.45 -0.59 -7.60
CA PRO A 99 2.39 -2.00 -7.18
C PRO A 99 1.29 -2.82 -7.83
N CYS A 100 0.17 -2.20 -8.22
CA CYS A 100 -0.92 -2.87 -8.91
C CYS A 100 -0.51 -3.45 -10.28
N THR A 101 0.62 -3.05 -10.85
CA THR A 101 1.19 -3.69 -12.05
C THR A 101 1.46 -5.18 -11.86
N MET A 102 1.62 -5.66 -10.63
CA MET A 102 1.89 -7.06 -10.28
C MET A 102 0.65 -7.81 -9.77
N LEU A 103 -0.49 -7.16 -9.66
CA LEU A 103 -1.71 -7.69 -9.03
C LEU A 103 -2.27 -8.91 -9.77
N TRP A 104 -2.07 -9.02 -11.08
CA TRP A 104 -2.49 -10.16 -11.89
C TRP A 104 -1.79 -11.46 -11.50
N ILE A 105 -0.57 -11.40 -10.93
CA ILE A 105 0.20 -12.59 -10.55
C ILE A 105 -0.55 -13.42 -9.49
N PRO A 106 -0.86 -12.91 -8.28
CA PRO A 106 -1.60 -13.69 -7.29
C PRO A 106 -3.00 -14.06 -7.77
N LYS A 107 -3.61 -13.25 -8.65
CA LYS A 107 -4.91 -13.57 -9.23
C LYS A 107 -4.86 -14.84 -10.08
N MET A 108 -3.79 -15.08 -10.82
CA MET A 108 -3.58 -16.33 -11.57
C MET A 108 -3.51 -17.58 -10.68
N PHE A 109 -3.11 -17.42 -9.42
CA PHE A 109 -3.07 -18.51 -8.43
C PHE A 109 -4.35 -18.60 -7.59
N GLY A 110 -5.42 -17.90 -7.98
CA GLY A 110 -6.71 -17.94 -7.30
C GLY A 110 -6.75 -17.19 -5.96
N ILE A 111 -5.72 -16.42 -5.63
CA ILE A 111 -5.68 -15.61 -4.41
C ILE A 111 -6.55 -14.37 -4.62
N ARG A 112 -7.38 -14.05 -3.63
CA ARG A 112 -8.19 -12.82 -3.66
C ARG A 112 -7.29 -11.60 -3.55
N VAL A 113 -7.55 -10.59 -4.39
CA VAL A 113 -6.71 -9.38 -4.47
C VAL A 113 -7.54 -8.11 -4.33
N VAL A 114 -7.08 -7.23 -3.47
CA VAL A 114 -7.69 -5.92 -3.21
C VAL A 114 -6.70 -4.83 -3.60
N ALA A 115 -7.17 -3.74 -4.20
CA ALA A 115 -6.37 -2.58 -4.52
C ALA A 115 -6.94 -1.34 -3.83
N THR A 116 -6.12 -0.60 -3.07
CA THR A 116 -6.46 0.76 -2.63
C THR A 116 -5.73 1.78 -3.47
N ILE A 117 -6.47 2.60 -4.19
CA ILE A 117 -5.95 3.70 -5.01
C ILE A 117 -6.04 4.98 -4.19
N HIS A 118 -4.87 5.50 -3.80
CA HIS A 118 -4.76 6.66 -2.91
C HIS A 118 -4.92 8.01 -3.60
N GLY A 119 -4.93 8.02 -4.93
CA GLY A 119 -5.07 9.17 -5.79
C GLY A 119 -4.64 8.79 -7.20
N LEU A 120 -4.97 9.61 -8.19
CA LEU A 120 -4.51 9.40 -9.56
C LEU A 120 -3.06 9.90 -9.68
N ASP A 121 -2.11 9.09 -9.23
CA ASP A 121 -0.69 9.46 -9.15
C ASP A 121 -0.10 9.85 -10.50
N TRP A 122 -0.59 9.28 -11.59
CA TRP A 122 -0.16 9.61 -12.94
C TRP A 122 -0.49 11.04 -13.37
N GLN A 123 -1.43 11.72 -12.71
CA GLN A 123 -1.75 13.12 -12.94
C GLN A 123 -0.74 14.09 -12.31
N ARG A 124 0.11 13.61 -11.42
CA ARG A 124 1.09 14.46 -10.75
C ARG A 124 2.23 14.83 -11.70
N ALA A 125 2.48 16.13 -11.85
CA ALA A 125 3.49 16.69 -12.77
C ALA A 125 4.94 16.18 -12.54
N LYS A 126 5.23 15.58 -11.39
CA LYS A 126 6.56 15.04 -11.06
C LYS A 126 6.96 13.77 -11.82
N TRP A 127 6.01 13.10 -12.48
CA TRP A 127 6.28 11.86 -13.18
C TRP A 127 6.59 12.10 -14.65
N GLY A 128 7.71 11.54 -15.12
CA GLY A 128 8.01 11.50 -16.56
C GLY A 128 7.11 10.51 -17.31
N ASN A 129 7.14 10.60 -18.65
CA ASN A 129 6.27 9.81 -19.52
C ASN A 129 6.27 8.30 -19.26
N LEU A 130 7.44 7.72 -18.94
CA LEU A 130 7.55 6.29 -18.67
C LEU A 130 6.86 5.92 -17.36
N ALA A 131 7.09 6.70 -16.29
CA ALA A 131 6.46 6.46 -15.00
C ALA A 131 4.94 6.60 -15.09
N THR A 132 4.45 7.62 -15.81
CA THR A 132 3.02 7.80 -16.09
C THR A 132 2.41 6.59 -16.80
N ARG A 133 3.11 6.01 -17.79
CA ARG A 133 2.65 4.78 -18.47
C ARG A 133 2.57 3.59 -17.52
N VAL A 134 3.56 3.42 -16.65
CA VAL A 134 3.57 2.35 -15.64
C VAL A 134 2.40 2.50 -14.67
N LEU A 135 2.16 3.71 -14.15
CA LEU A 135 1.04 3.98 -13.25
C LEU A 135 -0.32 3.70 -13.90
N LYS A 136 -0.53 4.20 -15.12
CA LYS A 136 -1.75 3.90 -15.89
C LYS A 136 -1.92 2.41 -16.21
N THR A 137 -0.81 1.68 -16.41
CA THR A 137 -0.86 0.23 -16.60
C THR A 137 -1.31 -0.45 -15.32
N GLY A 138 -0.79 -0.05 -14.16
CA GLY A 138 -1.20 -0.57 -12.87
C GLY A 138 -2.68 -0.30 -12.58
N GLU A 139 -3.18 0.90 -12.88
CA GLU A 139 -4.59 1.24 -12.78
C GLU A 139 -5.47 0.31 -13.64
N LYS A 140 -5.10 0.11 -14.92
CA LYS A 140 -5.82 -0.80 -15.83
C LYS A 140 -5.79 -2.25 -15.35
N ILE A 141 -4.67 -2.71 -14.79
CA ILE A 141 -4.56 -4.06 -14.22
C ILE A 141 -5.43 -4.18 -12.98
N ALA A 142 -5.45 -3.15 -12.10
CA ALA A 142 -6.34 -3.14 -10.94
C ALA A 142 -7.81 -3.25 -11.37
N VAL A 143 -8.23 -2.46 -12.37
CA VAL A 143 -9.60 -2.50 -12.92
C VAL A 143 -9.98 -3.90 -13.43
N ARG A 144 -9.06 -4.60 -14.08
CA ARG A 144 -9.33 -5.91 -14.69
C ARG A 144 -9.23 -7.09 -13.72
N CYS A 145 -8.31 -7.01 -12.79
CA CYS A 145 -7.89 -8.16 -12.00
C CYS A 145 -8.25 -8.08 -10.52
N ALA A 146 -8.44 -6.88 -9.94
CA ALA A 146 -8.80 -6.76 -8.53
C ALA A 146 -10.21 -7.30 -8.27
N ASP A 147 -10.35 -8.07 -7.19
CA ASP A 147 -11.67 -8.48 -6.70
C ASP A 147 -12.41 -7.25 -6.15
N GLU A 148 -11.67 -6.36 -5.47
CA GLU A 148 -12.20 -5.11 -4.94
C GLU A 148 -11.22 -3.96 -5.16
N ILE A 149 -11.74 -2.78 -5.53
CA ILE A 149 -10.99 -1.54 -5.61
C ILE A 149 -11.54 -0.56 -4.58
N ILE A 150 -10.67 -0.13 -3.68
CA ILE A 150 -10.99 0.88 -2.68
C ILE A 150 -10.45 2.22 -3.15
N VAL A 151 -11.29 3.25 -3.08
CA VAL A 151 -10.94 4.63 -3.41
C VAL A 151 -11.24 5.56 -2.24
N LEU A 152 -10.52 6.69 -2.15
CA LEU A 152 -10.54 7.57 -0.99
C LEU A 152 -11.46 8.81 -1.17
N SER A 153 -12.09 8.97 -2.33
CA SER A 153 -13.01 10.07 -2.60
C SER A 153 -14.11 9.67 -3.57
N GLU A 154 -15.25 10.33 -3.48
CA GLU A 154 -16.38 10.18 -4.41
C GLU A 154 -15.97 10.51 -5.85
N GLY A 155 -15.17 11.56 -6.06
CA GLY A 155 -14.68 11.91 -7.38
C GLY A 155 -13.83 10.80 -8.03
N MET A 156 -13.13 9.98 -7.22
CA MET A 156 -12.45 8.79 -7.73
C MET A 156 -13.42 7.67 -8.08
N GLN A 157 -14.51 7.48 -7.34
CA GLN A 157 -15.56 6.53 -7.72
C GLN A 157 -16.16 6.89 -9.07
N GLU A 158 -16.53 8.17 -9.23
CA GLU A 158 -17.07 8.69 -10.50
C GLU A 158 -16.08 8.50 -11.65
N TYR A 159 -14.79 8.77 -11.42
CA TYR A 159 -13.74 8.55 -12.40
C TYR A 159 -13.67 7.09 -12.86
N PHE A 160 -13.57 6.13 -11.92
CA PHE A 160 -13.50 4.70 -12.25
C PHE A 160 -14.78 4.21 -12.94
N LYS A 161 -15.93 4.69 -12.52
CA LYS A 161 -17.21 4.37 -13.16
C LYS A 161 -17.29 4.90 -14.59
N LYS A 162 -16.92 6.18 -14.79
CA LYS A 162 -16.99 6.85 -16.10
C LYS A 162 -15.95 6.32 -17.08
N GLU A 163 -14.71 6.16 -16.63
CA GLU A 163 -13.59 5.80 -17.51
C GLU A 163 -13.54 4.30 -17.81
N TYR A 164 -13.92 3.46 -16.86
CA TYR A 164 -13.78 2.00 -16.97
C TYR A 164 -15.07 1.21 -16.79
N GLY A 165 -16.17 1.85 -16.46
CA GLY A 165 -17.41 1.14 -16.07
C GLY A 165 -17.27 0.33 -14.79
N ARG A 166 -16.20 0.56 -13.99
CA ARG A 166 -15.88 -0.23 -12.79
C ARG A 166 -16.47 0.42 -11.54
N ASP A 167 -17.25 -0.35 -10.80
CA ASP A 167 -17.68 0.03 -9.47
C ASP A 167 -16.54 -0.14 -8.47
N THR A 168 -16.46 0.76 -7.49
CA THR A 168 -15.42 0.80 -6.47
C THR A 168 -16.02 1.08 -5.10
N SER A 169 -15.35 0.61 -4.04
CA SER A 169 -15.74 0.92 -2.66
C SER A 169 -15.13 2.24 -2.21
N TYR A 170 -15.97 3.21 -1.84
CA TYR A 170 -15.52 4.45 -1.24
C TYR A 170 -15.26 4.25 0.25
N ILE A 171 -14.01 4.31 0.66
CA ILE A 171 -13.57 4.24 2.06
C ILE A 171 -12.58 5.36 2.30
N PRO A 172 -13.03 6.50 2.85
CA PRO A 172 -12.16 7.65 3.10
C PRO A 172 -11.14 7.33 4.21
N ASN A 173 -10.01 8.02 4.17
CA ASN A 173 -9.04 7.94 5.25
C ASN A 173 -9.67 8.47 6.54
N GLY A 174 -9.56 7.67 7.61
CA GLY A 174 -9.95 8.10 8.95
C GLY A 174 -8.88 8.99 9.59
N ILE A 175 -9.30 9.74 10.61
CA ILE A 175 -8.41 10.43 11.53
C ILE A 175 -8.51 9.78 12.90
N SER A 176 -7.35 9.58 13.56
CA SER A 176 -7.35 9.14 14.96
C SER A 176 -7.88 10.27 15.84
N ARG A 177 -8.84 9.96 16.71
CA ARG A 177 -9.27 10.93 17.71
C ARG A 177 -8.06 11.26 18.59
N PRO A 178 -7.75 12.54 18.84
CA PRO A 178 -6.73 12.92 19.80
C PRO A 178 -7.12 12.38 21.19
N GLU A 179 -6.17 11.76 21.88
CA GLU A 179 -6.36 11.43 23.28
C GLU A 179 -6.63 12.72 24.06
N LYS A 180 -7.71 12.74 24.87
CA LYS A 180 -7.96 13.85 25.78
C LYS A 180 -6.79 13.89 26.77
N LYS A 181 -5.86 14.83 26.58
CA LYS A 181 -4.93 15.19 27.64
C LYS A 181 -5.76 15.85 28.74
N GLU A 182 -5.81 15.23 29.91
CA GLU A 182 -6.28 15.90 31.11
C GLU A 182 -5.34 17.09 31.37
N ILE A 183 -5.86 18.28 31.15
CA ILE A 183 -5.14 19.50 31.54
C ILE A 183 -5.29 19.60 33.05
N HIS A 184 -4.29 19.19 33.79
CA HIS A 184 -4.17 19.54 35.18
C HIS A 184 -3.88 21.07 35.22
N LEU A 185 -4.92 21.84 35.44
CA LEU A 185 -4.78 23.24 35.83
C LEU A 185 -4.11 23.24 37.22
N ILE A 186 -2.83 23.59 37.22
CA ILE A 186 -2.10 23.87 38.44
C ILE A 186 -2.69 25.18 38.98
N GLY A 187 -3.44 25.10 40.08
CA GLY A 187 -3.94 26.22 40.85
C GLY A 187 -2.84 26.82 41.70
#